data_e57b64cf36900b731e4e038b0b817637
#
_entry.id   e57b64cf36900b731e4e038b0b817637
#
_cell.length_a   1.000
_cell.length_b   1.000
_cell.length_c   1.000
_cell.angle_alpha   90.00
_cell.angle_beta   90.00
_cell.angle_gamma   90.00
#
_symmetry.space_group_name_H-M   'P 1'
#
loop_
_entity.id
_entity.type
_entity.pdbx_description
1 polymer ?
#
loop_
_entity_poly.entity_id
_entity_poly.type
_entity_poly.pdbx_seq_one_letter_code
_entity_poly.pdbx_strand_id
1 'polypeptide(L)'
;MTRSLQAVAYRRPSVLESAAGGQHLGLETSRGATPSGAEDHPRFFAGFLTSPQVASAGLLAVADVAAARYYQRQLRASLDPVVTGNGDRLRFESFSGCGGVYARLDVLAPGLDGGEVGHGTTNVDVNNPLREALSRIGTDDPLHLRVGPEELAVTTLDGPVVEKKVPLPDRWLRGFAEAQVIAAGFDLRAELPAAEAVRFLRSLPRTGARAGGPRWVVPAGGTLRPTTRAVPGAVCLPGPDRLIALQRVLRFATALRVYGPAVTPSTGAAATAGAWEAVLPGMRLTLTLSPDASRGFSGEGGVLDALATDEAAEDAELISVLLAWEPRIDVTDLAAAAGLTAERVRAALVRLGTSGRVGYDTAEAAYFHRELPYDAERVERHNPRLRSARALVAAGAVTPDGAGGTVTAEDGHVHRVRDEAGVLSCSCLWWARYRGGRGPCKHALAVRMVRRGAAVERGMAGIDGGVR
;
A
#
# COMPACT_ATOMS: atom_id res chain seq x y z
N MET A 1 10.46 3.73 28.27
CA MET A 1 10.07 2.85 27.15
C MET A 1 10.92 3.21 25.94
N THR A 2 11.91 2.41 25.64
CA THR A 2 12.82 2.64 24.52
C THR A 2 12.04 2.47 23.21
N ARG A 3 11.88 3.54 22.45
CA ARG A 3 11.41 3.47 21.07
C ARG A 3 12.44 2.67 20.28
N SER A 4 12.14 1.41 19.98
CA SER A 4 12.93 0.63 19.04
C SER A 4 12.68 1.22 17.65
N LEU A 5 13.55 2.12 17.24
CA LEU A 5 13.58 2.63 15.86
C LEU A 5 14.18 1.53 15.00
N GLN A 6 13.42 1.05 14.03
CA GLN A 6 13.99 0.21 12.99
C GLN A 6 14.83 1.11 12.10
N ALA A 7 16.13 1.03 12.25
CA ALA A 7 17.06 1.78 11.44
C ALA A 7 17.50 0.92 10.26
N VAL A 8 17.42 1.49 9.06
CA VAL A 8 17.99 0.92 7.85
C VAL A 8 19.41 1.44 7.73
N ALA A 9 20.36 0.55 7.47
CA ALA A 9 21.75 0.91 7.26
C ALA A 9 22.25 0.26 5.97
N TYR A 10 22.69 1.09 5.04
CA TYR A 10 23.32 0.65 3.81
C TYR A 10 24.82 0.50 4.04
N ARG A 11 25.40 -0.52 3.44
CA ARG A 11 26.86 -0.74 3.49
C ARG A 11 27.60 0.31 2.66
N ARG A 12 26.97 0.76 1.58
CA ARG A 12 27.43 1.81 0.66
C ARG A 12 26.19 2.42 -0.07
N PRO A 13 26.32 3.61 -0.69
CA PRO A 13 25.24 4.19 -1.48
C PRO A 13 24.99 3.39 -2.77
N SER A 14 23.74 3.44 -3.27
CA SER A 14 23.42 2.97 -4.62
C SER A 14 24.15 3.81 -5.67
N VAL A 15 24.59 3.20 -6.74
CA VAL A 15 25.43 3.84 -7.77
C VAL A 15 24.94 3.53 -9.19
N LEU A 16 25.19 4.44 -10.09
CA LEU A 16 25.11 4.21 -11.53
C LEU A 16 26.50 4.38 -12.13
N GLU A 17 27.05 3.33 -12.70
CA GLU A 17 28.39 3.31 -13.28
C GLU A 17 28.31 3.18 -14.80
N SER A 18 29.18 3.92 -15.51
CA SER A 18 29.36 3.77 -16.95
C SER A 18 30.60 2.91 -17.21
N ALA A 19 30.40 1.75 -17.81
CA ALA A 19 31.46 0.84 -18.20
C ALA A 19 31.50 0.66 -19.72
N ALA A 20 32.55 0.02 -20.25
CA ALA A 20 32.70 -0.23 -21.69
C ALA A 20 31.54 -1.05 -22.31
N GLY A 21 30.78 -1.78 -21.50
CA GLY A 21 29.64 -2.60 -21.91
C GLY A 21 28.25 -1.94 -21.66
N GLY A 22 28.21 -0.68 -21.20
CA GLY A 22 26.97 0.05 -20.91
C GLY A 22 26.93 0.62 -19.51
N GLN A 23 25.72 0.99 -19.08
CA GLN A 23 25.48 1.55 -17.74
C GLN A 23 25.00 0.45 -16.78
N HIS A 24 25.57 0.44 -15.59
CA HIS A 24 25.25 -0.49 -14.52
C HIS A 24 24.62 0.25 -13.35
N LEU A 25 23.37 -0.05 -13.05
CA LEU A 25 22.67 0.45 -11.87
C LEU A 25 22.79 -0.56 -10.73
N GLY A 26 23.62 -0.27 -9.76
CA GLY A 26 23.74 -1.01 -8.51
C GLY A 26 22.87 -0.37 -7.45
N LEU A 27 21.77 -1.03 -7.07
CA LEU A 27 20.92 -0.61 -5.96
C LEU A 27 21.38 -1.33 -4.69
N GLU A 28 21.92 -0.56 -3.75
CA GLU A 28 22.29 -1.11 -2.45
C GLU A 28 21.04 -1.40 -1.62
N THR A 29 21.12 -2.44 -0.80
CA THR A 29 20.01 -2.92 0.01
C THR A 29 20.39 -2.93 1.49
N SER A 30 19.39 -2.81 2.33
CA SER A 30 19.51 -3.06 3.75
C SER A 30 19.19 -4.54 4.06
N ARG A 31 19.09 -4.89 5.35
CA ARG A 31 18.57 -6.20 5.76
C ARG A 31 17.19 -6.41 5.17
N GLY A 32 16.97 -7.54 4.53
CA GLY A 32 15.71 -7.93 3.92
C GLY A 32 15.23 -9.30 4.34
N ALA A 33 13.99 -9.63 4.00
CA ALA A 33 13.37 -10.94 4.18
C ALA A 33 13.41 -11.72 2.86
N THR A 34 13.81 -12.99 2.94
CA THR A 34 13.83 -13.95 1.83
C THR A 34 13.12 -15.23 2.24
N PRO A 35 12.83 -16.18 1.32
CA PRO A 35 12.34 -17.50 1.67
C PRO A 35 13.22 -18.27 2.64
N SER A 36 14.52 -18.00 2.64
CA SER A 36 15.52 -18.61 3.55
C SER A 36 15.56 -17.94 4.93
N GLY A 37 14.82 -16.86 5.13
CA GLY A 37 14.82 -16.06 6.35
C GLY A 37 15.37 -14.65 6.13
N ALA A 38 15.72 -13.98 7.23
CA ALA A 38 16.31 -12.65 7.18
C ALA A 38 17.76 -12.72 6.73
N GLU A 39 18.10 -11.98 5.70
CA GLU A 39 19.46 -11.87 5.17
C GLU A 39 19.94 -10.42 5.22
N ASP A 40 21.23 -10.25 5.47
CA ASP A 40 21.86 -8.96 5.27
C ASP A 40 22.18 -8.82 3.78
N HIS A 41 21.65 -7.77 3.15
CA HIS A 41 21.86 -7.47 1.72
C HIS A 41 21.42 -8.58 0.73
N PRO A 42 20.15 -8.98 0.73
CA PRO A 42 19.67 -10.03 -0.18
C PRO A 42 19.73 -9.58 -1.65
N ARG A 43 20.02 -10.54 -2.54
CA ARG A 43 20.10 -10.31 -3.98
C ARG A 43 18.85 -10.86 -4.66
N PHE A 44 18.12 -10.01 -5.34
CA PHE A 44 16.87 -10.39 -6.01
C PHE A 44 16.97 -10.44 -7.53
N PHE A 45 17.87 -9.63 -8.12
CA PHE A 45 17.99 -9.58 -9.57
C PHE A 45 19.38 -9.08 -10.00
N ALA A 46 19.86 -9.59 -11.14
CA ALA A 46 20.98 -9.04 -11.88
C ALA A 46 20.76 -9.26 -13.38
N GLY A 47 20.59 -8.20 -14.15
CA GLY A 47 20.30 -8.28 -15.58
C GLY A 47 20.09 -6.90 -16.18
N PHE A 48 19.81 -6.85 -17.48
CA PHE A 48 19.51 -5.61 -18.18
C PHE A 48 18.03 -5.27 -18.11
N LEU A 49 17.73 -3.99 -18.22
CA LEU A 49 16.39 -3.48 -18.43
C LEU A 49 16.16 -3.27 -19.92
N THR A 50 15.10 -3.86 -20.46
CA THR A 50 14.79 -3.81 -21.91
C THR A 50 14.43 -2.43 -22.40
N SER A 51 14.02 -1.53 -21.50
CA SER A 51 13.64 -0.15 -21.78
C SER A 51 14.28 0.82 -20.78
N PRO A 52 15.58 1.12 -20.90
CA PRO A 52 16.36 1.86 -19.90
C PRO A 52 15.77 3.23 -19.52
N GLN A 53 15.38 4.03 -20.51
CA GLN A 53 14.76 5.34 -20.25
C GLN A 53 13.43 5.24 -19.52
N VAL A 54 12.63 4.23 -19.85
CA VAL A 54 11.33 3.98 -19.18
C VAL A 54 11.56 3.61 -17.72
N ALA A 55 12.49 2.69 -17.50
CA ALA A 55 12.86 2.23 -16.16
C ALA A 55 13.40 3.39 -15.30
N SER A 56 14.33 4.17 -15.85
CA SER A 56 14.88 5.33 -15.16
C SER A 56 13.80 6.36 -14.81
N ALA A 57 12.91 6.65 -15.75
CA ALA A 57 11.79 7.56 -15.52
C ALA A 57 10.83 7.03 -14.44
N GLY A 58 10.56 5.71 -14.44
CA GLY A 58 9.73 5.04 -13.44
C GLY A 58 10.35 5.07 -12.03
N LEU A 59 11.62 4.71 -11.91
CA LEU A 59 12.36 4.77 -10.64
C LEU A 59 12.42 6.19 -10.08
N LEU A 60 12.70 7.18 -10.94
CA LEU A 60 12.68 8.58 -10.55
C LEU A 60 11.27 9.04 -10.12
N ALA A 61 10.20 8.56 -10.75
CA ALA A 61 8.84 8.89 -10.34
C ALA A 61 8.51 8.35 -8.95
N VAL A 62 8.91 7.10 -8.64
CA VAL A 62 8.76 6.49 -7.30
C VAL A 62 9.54 7.29 -6.26
N ALA A 63 10.80 7.68 -6.59
CA ALA A 63 11.64 8.49 -5.71
C ALA A 63 11.10 9.92 -5.53
N ASP A 64 10.51 10.53 -6.58
CA ASP A 64 9.85 11.83 -6.48
C ASP A 64 8.64 11.79 -5.54
N VAL A 65 7.84 10.73 -5.62
CA VAL A 65 6.72 10.53 -4.68
C VAL A 65 7.24 10.40 -3.25
N ALA A 66 8.31 9.63 -3.00
CA ALA A 66 8.92 9.52 -1.67
C ALA A 66 9.34 10.88 -1.11
N ALA A 67 9.91 11.74 -1.96
CA ALA A 67 10.33 13.09 -1.58
C ALA A 67 9.16 14.10 -1.47
N ALA A 68 8.03 13.83 -2.13
CA ALA A 68 6.92 14.77 -2.22
C ALA A 68 6.17 14.94 -0.90
N ARG A 69 5.70 16.18 -0.67
CA ARG A 69 4.89 16.54 0.50
C ARG A 69 3.73 17.41 0.04
N TYR A 70 2.56 16.79 -0.03
CA TYR A 70 1.33 17.48 -0.41
C TYR A 70 0.65 18.19 0.77
N TYR A 71 1.08 17.81 1.98
CA TYR A 71 0.63 18.44 3.25
C TYR A 71 1.80 18.43 4.26
N GLN A 72 1.93 19.50 5.05
CA GLN A 72 3.00 19.70 6.06
C GLN A 72 4.43 19.53 5.50
N ARG A 73 4.99 20.61 4.98
CA ARG A 73 6.32 20.64 4.33
C ARG A 73 7.51 20.29 5.25
N GLN A 74 7.32 20.27 6.57
CA GLN A 74 8.40 20.10 7.55
C GLN A 74 8.71 18.64 7.94
N LEU A 75 7.93 17.67 7.48
CA LEU A 75 8.18 16.26 7.77
C LEU A 75 9.41 15.77 6.99
N ARG A 76 10.35 15.10 7.68
CA ARG A 76 11.41 14.36 7.00
C ARG A 76 10.78 13.22 6.20
N ALA A 77 11.16 13.10 4.93
CA ALA A 77 10.75 11.98 4.08
C ALA A 77 11.77 10.85 4.22
N SER A 78 11.32 9.60 4.19
CA SER A 78 12.18 8.48 3.82
C SER A 78 12.30 8.50 2.31
N LEU A 79 13.52 8.39 1.79
CA LEU A 79 13.78 8.39 0.34
C LEU A 79 14.03 6.97 -0.19
N ASP A 80 13.91 5.97 0.69
CA ASP A 80 14.29 4.59 0.43
C ASP A 80 13.05 3.76 0.02
N PRO A 81 12.79 3.58 -1.29
CA PRO A 81 11.72 2.70 -1.74
C PRO A 81 11.91 1.26 -1.22
N VAL A 82 10.78 0.59 -0.98
CA VAL A 82 10.76 -0.84 -0.75
C VAL A 82 10.80 -1.54 -2.09
N VAL A 83 11.66 -2.57 -2.24
CA VAL A 83 11.70 -3.43 -3.42
C VAL A 83 11.33 -4.85 -3.06
N THR A 84 10.51 -5.48 -3.89
CA THR A 84 10.11 -6.88 -3.77
C THR A 84 10.38 -7.61 -5.06
N GLY A 85 11.11 -8.73 -4.97
CA GLY A 85 11.22 -9.73 -6.02
C GLY A 85 10.14 -10.81 -5.84
N ASN A 86 9.38 -11.09 -6.88
CA ASN A 86 8.29 -12.08 -6.86
C ASN A 86 8.47 -13.23 -7.86
N GLY A 87 9.70 -13.48 -8.33
CA GLY A 87 9.98 -14.57 -9.28
C GLY A 87 9.79 -14.17 -10.74
N ASP A 88 8.79 -13.36 -11.07
CA ASP A 88 8.47 -12.93 -12.44
C ASP A 88 8.61 -11.42 -12.65
N ARG A 89 8.81 -10.65 -11.58
CA ARG A 89 8.84 -9.18 -11.61
C ARG A 89 9.55 -8.57 -10.42
N LEU A 90 9.98 -7.32 -10.59
CA LEU A 90 10.42 -6.46 -9.49
C LEU A 90 9.38 -5.38 -9.23
N ARG A 91 9.06 -5.14 -7.96
CA ARG A 91 8.15 -4.08 -7.51
C ARG A 91 8.91 -3.07 -6.67
N PHE A 92 8.82 -1.80 -7.03
CA PHE A 92 9.38 -0.68 -6.27
C PHE A 92 8.25 0.16 -5.71
N GLU A 93 8.21 0.31 -4.39
CA GLU A 93 7.07 0.90 -3.69
C GLU A 93 7.52 2.05 -2.79
N SER A 94 6.77 3.16 -2.79
CA SER A 94 7.03 4.28 -1.89
C SER A 94 5.75 5.01 -1.47
N PHE A 95 5.83 5.77 -0.38
CA PHE A 95 4.80 6.71 0.03
C PHE A 95 5.34 8.12 0.02
N SER A 96 4.50 9.07 -0.36
CA SER A 96 4.80 10.49 -0.15
C SER A 96 5.05 10.78 1.32
N GLY A 97 5.84 11.80 1.60
CA GLY A 97 6.17 12.21 2.96
C GLY A 97 4.98 12.45 3.88
N CYS A 98 3.81 12.82 3.35
CA CYS A 98 2.56 12.93 4.11
C CYS A 98 1.71 11.65 4.08
N GLY A 99 2.13 10.59 3.37
CA GLY A 99 1.37 9.34 3.21
C GLY A 99 0.13 9.45 2.32
N GLY A 100 -0.03 10.56 1.59
CA GLY A 100 -1.22 10.80 0.77
C GLY A 100 -1.19 10.18 -0.62
N VAL A 101 -0.01 9.78 -1.08
CA VAL A 101 0.21 9.07 -2.35
C VAL A 101 1.03 7.83 -2.07
N TYR A 102 0.57 6.72 -2.58
CA TYR A 102 1.30 5.47 -2.69
C TYR A 102 1.70 5.26 -4.15
N ALA A 103 2.98 5.10 -4.41
CA ALA A 103 3.53 4.83 -5.73
C ALA A 103 4.07 3.40 -5.80
N ARG A 104 3.78 2.70 -6.90
CA ARG A 104 4.35 1.39 -7.22
C ARG A 104 4.76 1.33 -8.68
N LEU A 105 6.02 1.02 -8.92
CA LEU A 105 6.55 0.63 -10.23
C LEU A 105 6.71 -0.89 -10.25
N ASP A 106 5.98 -1.55 -11.14
CA ASP A 106 6.17 -2.96 -11.46
C ASP A 106 7.00 -3.06 -12.73
N VAL A 107 8.21 -3.64 -12.63
CA VAL A 107 9.00 -4.06 -13.79
C VAL A 107 8.66 -5.51 -14.04
N LEU A 108 7.90 -5.77 -15.10
CA LEU A 108 7.37 -7.08 -15.44
C LEU A 108 8.42 -7.91 -16.19
N ALA A 109 8.21 -9.21 -16.34
CA ALA A 109 9.14 -10.08 -17.05
C ALA A 109 9.56 -9.55 -18.43
N PRO A 110 8.70 -8.98 -19.28
CA PRO A 110 9.13 -8.38 -20.55
C PRO A 110 10.03 -7.15 -20.42
N GLY A 111 10.06 -6.52 -19.25
CA GLY A 111 10.93 -5.38 -18.93
C GLY A 111 12.31 -5.78 -18.43
N LEU A 112 12.56 -7.07 -18.22
CA LEU A 112 13.78 -7.64 -17.69
C LEU A 112 14.46 -8.51 -18.73
N ASP A 113 15.78 -8.37 -18.87
CA ASP A 113 16.62 -9.20 -19.73
C ASP A 113 17.86 -9.63 -18.91
N GLY A 114 17.97 -10.92 -18.64
CA GLY A 114 19.07 -11.46 -17.86
C GLY A 114 18.68 -12.55 -16.88
N GLY A 115 19.11 -12.44 -15.63
CA GLY A 115 18.94 -13.47 -14.62
C GLY A 115 17.49 -13.65 -14.15
N GLU A 116 17.26 -14.75 -13.45
CA GLU A 116 16.01 -15.02 -12.76
C GLU A 116 15.75 -13.93 -11.70
N VAL A 117 14.51 -13.58 -11.54
CA VAL A 117 14.07 -12.73 -10.42
C VAL A 117 13.96 -13.61 -9.18
N GLY A 118 14.72 -13.27 -8.15
CA GLY A 118 14.63 -13.95 -6.85
C GLY A 118 13.38 -13.53 -6.08
N HIS A 119 13.20 -14.16 -4.93
CA HIS A 119 12.09 -13.91 -4.01
C HIS A 119 12.59 -13.21 -2.75
N GLY A 120 12.00 -12.09 -2.42
CA GLY A 120 12.32 -11.37 -1.18
C GLY A 120 11.91 -9.91 -1.20
N THR A 121 12.04 -9.25 -0.04
CA THR A 121 11.71 -7.83 0.12
C THR A 121 12.80 -7.12 0.92
N THR A 122 13.19 -5.93 0.47
CA THR A 122 14.14 -5.06 1.16
C THR A 122 13.88 -3.59 0.85
N ASN A 123 14.61 -2.69 1.51
CA ASN A 123 14.67 -1.28 1.14
C ASN A 123 15.85 -1.04 0.19
N VAL A 124 15.69 -0.07 -0.70
CA VAL A 124 16.70 0.32 -1.69
C VAL A 124 17.04 1.79 -1.50
N ASP A 125 18.32 2.10 -1.49
CA ASP A 125 18.78 3.49 -1.51
C ASP A 125 18.66 4.09 -2.92
N VAL A 126 17.96 5.22 -3.04
CA VAL A 126 17.92 6.05 -4.27
C VAL A 126 18.38 7.46 -3.92
N ASN A 127 19.67 7.59 -3.67
CA ASN A 127 20.31 8.84 -3.28
C ASN A 127 20.32 9.91 -4.39
N ASN A 128 20.70 11.14 -4.05
CA ASN A 128 20.71 12.25 -5.02
C ASN A 128 21.69 12.02 -6.18
N PRO A 129 22.92 11.54 -5.99
CA PRO A 129 23.82 11.18 -7.10
C PRO A 129 23.22 10.17 -8.06
N LEU A 130 22.56 9.11 -7.54
CA LEU A 130 21.88 8.14 -8.38
C LEU A 130 20.70 8.74 -9.13
N ARG A 131 19.90 9.58 -8.48
CA ARG A 131 18.79 10.31 -9.14
C ARG A 131 19.27 11.18 -10.29
N GLU A 132 20.37 11.89 -10.08
CA GLU A 132 20.99 12.72 -11.11
C GLU A 132 21.49 11.89 -12.30
N ALA A 133 22.19 10.79 -12.02
CA ALA A 133 22.68 9.86 -13.03
C ALA A 133 21.53 9.21 -13.83
N LEU A 134 20.48 8.71 -13.15
CA LEU A 134 19.29 8.15 -13.81
C LEU A 134 18.62 9.17 -14.74
N SER A 135 18.65 10.46 -14.40
CA SER A 135 18.04 11.51 -15.23
C SER A 135 18.75 11.73 -16.57
N ARG A 136 19.98 11.28 -16.70
CA ARG A 136 20.83 11.43 -17.90
C ARG A 136 20.77 10.24 -18.86
N ILE A 137 20.10 9.15 -18.49
CA ILE A 137 20.01 7.94 -19.33
C ILE A 137 19.32 8.24 -20.64
N GLY A 138 20.02 8.01 -21.75
CA GLY A 138 19.57 8.15 -23.12
C GLY A 138 18.78 6.94 -23.63
N THR A 139 18.29 7.04 -24.87
CA THR A 139 17.47 5.99 -25.51
C THR A 139 18.26 4.71 -25.75
N ASP A 140 19.52 4.85 -26.16
CA ASP A 140 20.37 3.77 -26.60
C ASP A 140 21.37 3.32 -25.52
N ASP A 141 21.26 3.89 -24.32
CA ASP A 141 22.12 3.54 -23.19
C ASP A 141 21.66 2.22 -22.57
N PRO A 142 22.39 1.12 -22.66
CA PRO A 142 22.03 -0.10 -21.96
C PRO A 142 22.10 0.12 -20.45
N LEU A 143 21.08 -0.31 -19.73
CA LEU A 143 21.03 -0.20 -18.28
C LEU A 143 20.95 -1.58 -17.63
N HIS A 144 22.01 -1.96 -16.97
CA HIS A 144 22.04 -3.18 -16.15
C HIS A 144 21.56 -2.84 -14.74
N LEU A 145 20.59 -3.59 -14.24
CA LEU A 145 20.04 -3.47 -12.89
C LEU A 145 20.54 -4.64 -12.03
N ARG A 146 21.11 -4.31 -10.89
CA ARG A 146 21.39 -5.25 -9.81
C ARG A 146 20.72 -4.76 -8.54
N VAL A 147 20.00 -5.65 -7.87
CA VAL A 147 19.39 -5.38 -6.56
C VAL A 147 20.06 -6.29 -5.54
N GLY A 148 20.86 -5.69 -4.67
CA GLY A 148 21.62 -6.40 -3.63
C GLY A 148 23.08 -5.98 -3.59
N PRO A 149 23.82 -6.41 -2.57
CA PRO A 149 25.23 -6.11 -2.45
C PRO A 149 26.00 -6.89 -3.50
N GLU A 150 26.78 -6.23 -4.29
CA GLU A 150 27.76 -6.89 -5.13
C GLU A 150 29.18 -6.65 -4.64
N GLU A 151 30.00 -7.68 -4.74
CA GLU A 151 31.43 -7.58 -4.67
C GLU A 151 31.98 -6.91 -5.94
N LEU A 152 31.79 -5.63 -6.12
CA LEU A 152 32.59 -4.82 -7.00
C LEU A 152 33.40 -3.90 -6.13
N ALA A 153 34.65 -4.24 -6.00
CA ALA A 153 35.69 -3.34 -5.53
C ALA A 153 35.81 -2.18 -6.52
N VAL A 154 35.02 -1.17 -6.37
CA VAL A 154 35.30 0.14 -6.94
C VAL A 154 35.80 0.99 -5.80
N THR A 155 37.08 1.09 -5.73
CA THR A 155 37.77 2.05 -4.90
C THR A 155 37.65 3.39 -5.57
N THR A 156 36.64 4.17 -5.24
CA THR A 156 36.68 5.59 -5.50
C THR A 156 37.55 6.27 -4.46
N LEU A 157 38.34 7.22 -4.87
CA LEU A 157 39.29 7.96 -4.03
C LEU A 157 38.64 8.79 -2.89
N ASP A 158 37.32 8.84 -2.81
CA ASP A 158 36.56 9.63 -1.86
C ASP A 158 35.91 8.75 -0.79
N GLY A 159 36.64 8.01 -0.05
CA GLY A 159 36.25 7.32 1.18
C GLY A 159 34.78 6.87 1.39
N PRO A 160 34.48 6.01 2.35
CA PRO A 160 33.13 5.51 2.54
C PRO A 160 32.18 6.64 2.99
N VAL A 161 31.21 7.00 2.17
CA VAL A 161 30.10 7.87 2.59
C VAL A 161 29.20 7.05 3.50
N VAL A 162 29.29 7.30 4.79
CA VAL A 162 28.40 6.71 5.80
C VAL A 162 27.06 7.42 5.69
N GLU A 163 26.10 6.85 4.98
CA GLU A 163 24.73 7.35 5.00
C GLU A 163 24.10 7.12 6.37
N LYS A 164 23.41 8.16 6.87
CA LYS A 164 22.76 8.09 8.18
C LYS A 164 21.61 7.07 8.11
N LYS A 165 21.50 6.26 9.15
CA LYS A 165 20.40 5.32 9.37
C LYS A 165 19.06 6.04 9.19
N VAL A 166 18.25 5.61 8.23
CA VAL A 166 16.90 6.12 8.01
C VAL A 166 15.91 5.04 8.43
N PRO A 167 15.11 5.26 9.49
CA PRO A 167 14.09 4.30 9.88
C PRO A 167 12.95 4.32 8.86
N LEU A 168 12.39 3.15 8.54
CA LEU A 168 11.14 3.06 7.78
C LEU A 168 10.04 3.73 8.64
N PRO A 169 9.37 4.80 8.16
CA PRO A 169 8.43 5.54 9.00
C PRO A 169 7.22 4.69 9.37
N ASP A 170 6.80 4.70 10.63
CA ASP A 170 5.59 3.98 11.10
C ASP A 170 4.33 4.28 10.27
N ARG A 171 4.26 5.49 9.69
CA ARG A 171 3.17 5.88 8.79
C ARG A 171 3.17 5.11 7.47
N TRP A 172 4.34 4.67 6.96
CA TRP A 172 4.42 3.84 5.77
C TRP A 172 3.87 2.45 6.04
N LEU A 173 4.15 1.87 7.20
CA LEU A 173 3.62 0.57 7.60
C LEU A 173 2.09 0.59 7.63
N ARG A 174 1.53 1.64 8.25
CA ARG A 174 0.07 1.85 8.22
C ARG A 174 -0.44 2.12 6.80
N GLY A 175 0.33 2.89 6.04
CA GLY A 175 0.03 3.18 4.64
C GLY A 175 -0.07 1.92 3.79
N PHE A 176 0.91 1.01 3.91
CA PHE A 176 0.90 -0.27 3.19
C PHE A 176 -0.32 -1.13 3.56
N ALA A 177 -0.67 -1.20 4.85
CA ALA A 177 -1.82 -1.93 5.31
C ALA A 177 -3.14 -1.37 4.76
N GLU A 178 -3.34 -0.06 4.89
CA GLU A 178 -4.59 0.59 4.45
C GLU A 178 -4.70 0.67 2.92
N ALA A 179 -3.62 0.95 2.20
CA ALA A 179 -3.64 1.08 0.75
C ALA A 179 -4.10 -0.21 0.06
N GLN A 180 -3.65 -1.38 0.53
CA GLN A 180 -4.07 -2.66 -0.04
C GLN A 180 -5.53 -2.99 0.23
N VAL A 181 -6.03 -2.72 1.46
CA VAL A 181 -7.44 -2.96 1.82
C VAL A 181 -8.36 -2.10 0.97
N ILE A 182 -7.97 -0.83 0.80
CA ILE A 182 -8.72 0.12 -0.04
C ILE A 182 -8.66 -0.31 -1.50
N ALA A 183 -7.48 -0.66 -2.00
CA ALA A 183 -7.28 -1.06 -3.39
C ALA A 183 -7.99 -2.38 -3.76
N ALA A 184 -8.16 -3.29 -2.80
CA ALA A 184 -8.91 -4.54 -3.00
C ALA A 184 -10.41 -4.31 -3.29
N GLY A 185 -10.93 -3.11 -3.00
CA GLY A 185 -12.29 -2.69 -3.36
C GLY A 185 -12.36 -1.86 -4.65
N PHE A 186 -11.30 -1.79 -5.45
CA PHE A 186 -11.30 -1.04 -6.69
C PHE A 186 -11.61 -1.93 -7.88
N ASP A 187 -12.38 -1.38 -8.81
CA ASP A 187 -12.55 -1.92 -10.16
C ASP A 187 -11.93 -0.98 -11.19
N LEU A 188 -11.60 -1.51 -12.35
CA LEU A 188 -11.23 -0.70 -13.52
C LEU A 188 -12.43 0.15 -13.96
N ARG A 189 -12.28 1.47 -13.93
CA ARG A 189 -13.33 2.44 -14.28
C ARG A 189 -13.12 3.05 -15.65
N ALA A 190 -11.87 3.19 -16.08
CA ALA A 190 -11.53 3.71 -17.40
C ALA A 190 -10.17 3.21 -17.86
N GLU A 191 -10.04 3.06 -19.16
CA GLU A 191 -8.75 2.92 -19.85
C GLU A 191 -8.71 3.95 -20.99
N LEU A 192 -7.68 4.80 -20.98
CA LEU A 192 -7.46 5.83 -21.96
C LEU A 192 -6.27 5.46 -22.84
N PRO A 193 -6.36 5.63 -24.16
CA PRO A 193 -5.20 5.50 -25.03
C PRO A 193 -4.17 6.59 -24.77
N ALA A 194 -2.93 6.38 -25.17
CA ALA A 194 -1.79 7.24 -24.89
C ALA A 194 -2.06 8.74 -25.14
N ALA A 195 -2.64 9.08 -26.29
CA ALA A 195 -2.90 10.48 -26.65
C ALA A 195 -3.87 11.17 -25.68
N GLU A 196 -4.93 10.47 -25.26
CA GLU A 196 -5.90 11.00 -24.31
C GLU A 196 -5.31 11.06 -22.89
N ALA A 197 -4.50 10.07 -22.50
CA ALA A 197 -3.77 10.09 -21.25
C ALA A 197 -2.86 11.34 -21.13
N VAL A 198 -2.11 11.62 -22.20
CA VAL A 198 -1.25 12.81 -22.28
C VAL A 198 -2.07 14.10 -22.18
N ARG A 199 -3.19 14.18 -22.93
CA ARG A 199 -4.07 15.34 -22.94
C ARG A 199 -4.67 15.58 -21.55
N PHE A 200 -5.20 14.52 -20.94
CA PHE A 200 -5.81 14.61 -19.62
C PHE A 200 -4.79 15.03 -18.55
N LEU A 201 -3.66 14.32 -18.42
CA LEU A 201 -2.69 14.61 -17.37
C LEU A 201 -2.03 15.99 -17.53
N ARG A 202 -1.84 16.48 -18.77
CA ARG A 202 -1.35 17.85 -19.02
C ARG A 202 -2.37 18.93 -18.70
N SER A 203 -3.67 18.61 -18.73
CA SER A 203 -4.73 19.55 -18.36
C SER A 203 -4.87 19.75 -16.84
N LEU A 204 -4.26 18.86 -16.05
CA LEU A 204 -4.35 18.95 -14.60
C LEU A 204 -3.51 20.11 -14.05
N PRO A 205 -4.00 20.82 -13.00
CA PRO A 205 -3.25 21.90 -12.38
C PRO A 205 -1.96 21.35 -11.73
N ARG A 206 -0.83 22.03 -11.98
CA ARG A 206 0.50 21.62 -11.53
C ARG A 206 0.85 22.03 -10.11
N THR A 207 0.20 23.03 -9.56
CA THR A 207 0.47 23.54 -8.22
C THR A 207 -0.80 24.01 -7.54
N GLY A 208 -0.93 23.67 -6.25
CA GLY A 208 -1.57 24.43 -5.20
C GLY A 208 -2.92 25.11 -5.49
N ALA A 209 -3.68 24.67 -6.46
CA ALA A 209 -5.07 25.05 -6.51
C ALA A 209 -5.67 24.52 -5.20
N ARG A 210 -5.75 25.37 -4.18
CA ARG A 210 -6.63 25.16 -3.03
C ARG A 210 -8.02 25.02 -3.61
N ALA A 211 -8.29 23.85 -4.13
CA ALA A 211 -9.50 23.50 -4.80
C ALA A 211 -10.59 23.43 -3.74
N GLY A 212 -11.66 24.15 -3.98
CA GLY A 212 -12.91 23.80 -3.35
C GLY A 212 -13.19 22.32 -3.61
N GLY A 213 -13.63 21.57 -2.60
CA GLY A 213 -14.17 20.22 -2.63
C GLY A 213 -13.50 19.13 -3.49
N PRO A 214 -13.88 17.88 -3.33
CA PRO A 214 -13.35 16.78 -4.13
C PRO A 214 -13.75 16.96 -5.60
N ARG A 215 -12.79 16.73 -6.51
CA ARG A 215 -13.06 16.68 -7.95
C ARG A 215 -13.33 15.25 -8.36
N TRP A 216 -14.20 15.11 -9.34
CA TRP A 216 -14.53 13.82 -9.93
C TRP A 216 -14.25 13.86 -11.43
N VAL A 217 -14.00 12.71 -12.02
CA VAL A 217 -13.89 12.54 -13.46
C VAL A 217 -14.81 11.42 -13.91
N VAL A 218 -15.46 11.62 -15.06
CA VAL A 218 -16.38 10.64 -15.65
C VAL A 218 -15.77 10.13 -16.95
N PRO A 219 -15.66 8.82 -17.12
CA PRO A 219 -15.30 8.23 -18.41
C PRO A 219 -16.37 8.54 -19.46
N ALA A 220 -15.95 9.05 -20.61
CA ALA A 220 -16.86 9.39 -21.71
C ALA A 220 -16.12 9.27 -23.07
N GLY A 221 -16.46 8.26 -23.86
CA GLY A 221 -15.90 8.09 -25.21
C GLY A 221 -14.39 7.99 -25.26
N GLY A 222 -13.77 7.23 -24.34
CA GLY A 222 -12.30 7.07 -24.28
C GLY A 222 -11.56 8.25 -23.66
N THR A 223 -12.26 9.23 -23.09
CA THR A 223 -11.68 10.40 -22.40
C THR A 223 -12.20 10.49 -20.97
N LEU A 224 -11.60 11.38 -20.16
CA LEU A 224 -12.08 11.70 -18.82
C LEU A 224 -12.57 13.15 -18.78
N ARG A 225 -13.83 13.34 -18.37
CA ARG A 225 -14.44 14.67 -18.23
C ARG A 225 -14.53 15.05 -16.76
N PRO A 226 -13.97 16.20 -16.35
CA PRO A 226 -14.11 16.69 -14.98
C PRO A 226 -15.56 16.98 -14.62
N THR A 227 -15.94 16.65 -13.37
CA THR A 227 -17.22 16.99 -12.77
C THR A 227 -17.03 17.35 -11.29
N THR A 228 -17.94 18.12 -10.74
CA THR A 228 -17.94 18.49 -9.31
C THR A 228 -18.79 17.54 -8.45
N ARG A 229 -19.48 16.59 -9.07
CA ARG A 229 -20.41 15.68 -8.38
C ARG A 229 -19.96 14.23 -8.53
N ALA A 230 -20.20 13.44 -7.48
CA ALA A 230 -20.14 11.99 -7.53
C ALA A 230 -21.36 11.50 -8.31
N VAL A 231 -21.16 11.12 -9.57
CA VAL A 231 -22.20 10.51 -10.41
C VAL A 231 -21.84 9.06 -10.68
N PRO A 232 -22.80 8.18 -10.99
CA PRO A 232 -22.50 6.79 -11.32
C PRO A 232 -21.42 6.67 -12.40
N GLY A 233 -20.44 5.81 -12.16
CA GLY A 233 -19.27 5.61 -13.04
C GLY A 233 -18.15 6.65 -12.87
N ALA A 234 -18.33 7.71 -12.08
CA ALA A 234 -17.27 8.67 -11.80
C ALA A 234 -16.15 8.06 -10.93
N VAL A 235 -14.95 8.61 -11.08
CA VAL A 235 -13.81 8.34 -10.20
C VAL A 235 -13.42 9.63 -9.49
N CYS A 236 -13.15 9.53 -8.19
CA CYS A 236 -12.67 10.69 -7.44
C CYS A 236 -11.22 11.00 -7.78
N LEU A 237 -10.92 12.27 -7.98
CA LEU A 237 -9.57 12.81 -8.14
C LEU A 237 -9.31 13.82 -7.00
N PRO A 238 -8.96 13.35 -5.81
CA PRO A 238 -8.89 14.17 -4.61
C PRO A 238 -7.56 14.92 -4.49
N GLY A 239 -7.16 15.67 -5.47
CA GLY A 239 -5.89 16.40 -5.54
C GLY A 239 -5.14 16.05 -6.80
N PRO A 240 -5.50 16.72 -7.91
CA PRO A 240 -4.93 16.44 -9.22
C PRO A 240 -3.41 16.70 -9.30
N ASP A 241 -2.88 17.59 -8.47
CA ASP A 241 -1.44 17.85 -8.30
C ASP A 241 -0.66 16.63 -7.79
N ARG A 242 -1.32 15.69 -7.13
CA ARG A 242 -0.70 14.45 -6.65
C ARG A 242 -0.38 13.45 -7.76
N LEU A 243 -0.94 13.63 -8.96
CA LEU A 243 -0.62 12.83 -10.14
C LEU A 243 0.62 13.33 -10.92
N ILE A 244 1.27 14.39 -10.44
CA ILE A 244 2.37 15.03 -11.18
C ILE A 244 3.55 14.07 -11.49
N ALA A 245 3.78 13.08 -10.62
CA ALA A 245 4.84 12.10 -10.83
C ALA A 245 4.62 11.23 -12.08
N LEU A 246 3.37 11.03 -12.53
CA LEU A 246 3.08 10.34 -13.80
C LEU A 246 3.61 11.08 -15.01
N GLN A 247 3.84 12.40 -14.93
CA GLN A 247 4.35 13.18 -16.06
C GLN A 247 5.76 12.75 -16.49
N ARG A 248 6.56 12.14 -15.59
CA ARG A 248 7.87 11.61 -15.95
C ARG A 248 7.80 10.48 -16.98
N VAL A 249 6.80 9.63 -16.85
CA VAL A 249 6.64 8.45 -17.71
C VAL A 249 5.65 8.67 -18.86
N LEU A 250 4.98 9.81 -18.86
CA LEU A 250 3.85 10.09 -19.77
C LEU A 250 4.20 9.94 -21.25
N ARG A 251 5.42 10.31 -21.65
CA ARG A 251 5.89 10.17 -23.04
C ARG A 251 6.06 8.70 -23.49
N PHE A 252 6.13 7.78 -22.54
CA PHE A 252 6.29 6.35 -22.78
C PHE A 252 5.00 5.58 -22.57
N ALA A 253 3.97 6.22 -22.01
CA ALA A 253 2.72 5.57 -21.69
C ALA A 253 1.99 5.12 -22.96
N THR A 254 1.59 3.85 -22.97
CA THR A 254 0.75 3.26 -24.01
C THR A 254 -0.74 3.37 -23.67
N ALA A 255 -1.06 3.38 -22.38
CA ALA A 255 -2.41 3.61 -21.85
C ALA A 255 -2.35 4.22 -20.45
N LEU A 256 -3.46 4.80 -20.00
CA LEU A 256 -3.71 5.18 -18.62
C LEU A 256 -4.95 4.45 -18.13
N ARG A 257 -4.81 3.62 -17.11
CA ARG A 257 -5.91 2.94 -16.44
C ARG A 257 -6.26 3.67 -15.15
N VAL A 258 -7.56 3.74 -14.88
CA VAL A 258 -8.08 4.43 -13.70
C VAL A 258 -8.97 3.47 -12.92
N TYR A 259 -8.66 3.31 -11.64
CA TYR A 259 -9.34 2.40 -10.75
C TYR A 259 -9.96 3.16 -9.58
N GLY A 260 -11.07 2.67 -9.08
CA GLY A 260 -11.72 3.25 -7.92
C GLY A 260 -12.93 2.44 -7.45
N PRO A 261 -13.50 2.78 -6.29
CA PRO A 261 -14.71 2.13 -5.81
C PRO A 261 -15.91 2.46 -6.71
N ALA A 262 -16.95 1.63 -6.63
CA ALA A 262 -18.21 1.91 -7.30
C ALA A 262 -18.83 3.20 -6.74
N VAL A 263 -19.24 4.10 -7.63
CA VAL A 263 -20.04 5.29 -7.27
C VAL A 263 -21.49 4.99 -7.61
N THR A 264 -22.33 5.01 -6.59
CA THR A 264 -23.77 4.78 -6.69
C THR A 264 -24.53 6.08 -6.39
N PRO A 265 -25.84 6.17 -6.67
CA PRO A 265 -26.63 7.33 -6.28
C PRO A 265 -26.61 7.64 -4.77
N SER A 266 -26.35 6.64 -3.94
CA SER A 266 -26.20 6.80 -2.49
C SER A 266 -24.79 7.22 -2.06
N THR A 267 -23.80 7.25 -2.97
CA THR A 267 -22.45 7.71 -2.66
C THR A 267 -22.48 9.19 -2.30
N GLY A 268 -22.01 9.52 -1.11
CA GLY A 268 -21.94 10.92 -0.65
C GLY A 268 -20.91 11.73 -1.45
N ALA A 269 -20.94 13.04 -1.27
CA ALA A 269 -20.00 13.97 -1.90
C ALA A 269 -18.56 13.91 -1.33
N ALA A 270 -18.31 13.05 -0.34
CA ALA A 270 -16.99 12.90 0.27
C ALA A 270 -15.98 12.33 -0.74
N ALA A 271 -14.72 12.77 -0.62
CA ALA A 271 -13.64 12.21 -1.43
C ALA A 271 -13.44 10.73 -1.14
N THR A 272 -13.17 9.95 -2.19
CA THR A 272 -12.75 8.54 -2.09
C THR A 272 -11.32 8.37 -2.60
N ALA A 273 -10.67 7.28 -2.20
CA ALA A 273 -9.41 6.89 -2.80
C ALA A 273 -9.60 6.43 -4.26
N GLY A 274 -8.52 6.43 -5.03
CA GLY A 274 -8.50 5.90 -6.40
C GLY A 274 -7.06 5.66 -6.86
N ALA A 275 -6.87 4.79 -7.85
CA ALA A 275 -5.56 4.47 -8.40
C ALA A 275 -5.48 4.84 -9.89
N TRP A 276 -4.29 5.28 -10.30
CA TRP A 276 -3.98 5.80 -11.63
C TRP A 276 -2.73 5.09 -12.13
N GLU A 277 -2.86 4.28 -13.15
CA GLU A 277 -1.79 3.43 -13.66
C GLU A 277 -1.40 3.83 -15.08
N ALA A 278 -0.16 4.24 -15.26
CA ALA A 278 0.45 4.36 -16.59
C ALA A 278 0.98 2.99 -17.01
N VAL A 279 0.44 2.46 -18.11
CA VAL A 279 0.94 1.25 -18.77
C VAL A 279 2.12 1.65 -19.66
N LEU A 280 3.24 0.98 -19.49
CA LEU A 280 4.52 1.31 -20.11
C LEU A 280 5.10 0.05 -20.80
N PRO A 281 6.04 0.18 -21.76
CA PRO A 281 6.75 -0.96 -22.30
C PRO A 281 7.42 -1.81 -21.20
N GLY A 282 6.94 -3.02 -20.99
CA GLY A 282 7.44 -3.95 -19.97
C GLY A 282 7.24 -3.52 -18.51
N MET A 283 6.48 -2.46 -18.22
CA MET A 283 6.35 -1.90 -16.87
C MET A 283 4.96 -1.30 -16.63
N ARG A 284 4.65 -1.04 -15.36
CA ARG A 284 3.46 -0.29 -14.93
C ARG A 284 3.85 0.65 -13.79
N LEU A 285 3.42 1.90 -13.86
CA LEU A 285 3.55 2.84 -12.75
C LEU A 285 2.17 3.21 -12.23
N THR A 286 1.86 2.79 -11.01
CA THR A 286 0.58 3.03 -10.36
C THR A 286 0.74 4.05 -9.24
N LEU A 287 -0.09 5.09 -9.24
CA LEU A 287 -0.24 6.03 -8.12
C LEU A 287 -1.62 5.83 -7.49
N THR A 288 -1.66 5.44 -6.23
CA THR A 288 -2.90 5.39 -5.45
C THR A 288 -2.98 6.63 -4.58
N LEU A 289 -4.09 7.35 -4.67
CA LEU A 289 -4.34 8.58 -3.93
C LEU A 289 -5.26 8.31 -2.75
N SER A 290 -4.87 8.75 -1.55
CA SER A 290 -5.78 8.77 -0.40
C SER A 290 -6.86 9.84 -0.60
N PRO A 291 -8.03 9.72 0.05
CA PRO A 291 -9.08 10.73 -0.04
C PRO A 291 -8.62 12.11 0.43
N ASP A 292 -7.72 12.17 1.40
CA ASP A 292 -7.23 13.40 2.02
C ASP A 292 -5.71 13.33 2.24
N ALA A 293 -4.97 14.22 1.57
CA ALA A 293 -3.51 14.30 1.70
C ALA A 293 -3.04 14.62 3.13
N SER A 294 -3.85 15.32 3.94
CA SER A 294 -3.51 15.68 5.31
C SER A 294 -3.48 14.49 6.26
N ARG A 295 -4.15 13.40 5.89
CA ARG A 295 -4.30 12.18 6.68
C ARG A 295 -3.57 11.00 6.07
N GLY A 296 -3.27 11.09 4.80
CA GLY A 296 -2.70 9.98 4.04
C GLY A 296 -3.62 8.76 4.07
N PHE A 297 -3.03 7.57 3.94
CA PHE A 297 -3.74 6.30 4.11
C PHE A 297 -3.94 5.92 5.58
N SER A 298 -3.24 6.57 6.52
CA SER A 298 -3.39 6.28 7.94
C SER A 298 -4.69 6.85 8.50
N GLY A 299 -5.69 6.00 8.71
CA GLY A 299 -6.93 6.38 9.39
C GLY A 299 -8.19 6.29 8.54
N GLU A 300 -8.12 5.67 7.37
CA GLU A 300 -9.32 5.33 6.58
C GLU A 300 -10.13 4.20 7.24
N GLY A 301 -9.48 3.38 8.08
CA GLY A 301 -10.14 2.46 9.00
C GLY A 301 -10.63 1.16 8.40
N GLY A 302 -10.38 0.87 7.13
CA GLY A 302 -10.74 -0.40 6.50
C GLY A 302 -10.04 -1.60 7.15
N VAL A 303 -8.79 -1.40 7.56
CA VAL A 303 -8.00 -2.41 8.29
C VAL A 303 -8.58 -2.75 9.66
N LEU A 304 -9.21 -1.80 10.34
CA LEU A 304 -9.66 -1.99 11.72
C LEU A 304 -10.73 -3.08 11.86
N ASP A 305 -11.58 -3.25 10.85
CA ASP A 305 -12.61 -4.27 10.85
C ASP A 305 -12.02 -5.69 10.78
N ALA A 306 -10.98 -5.88 9.96
CA ALA A 306 -10.28 -7.15 9.85
C ALA A 306 -9.44 -7.47 11.09
N LEU A 307 -8.87 -6.44 11.75
CA LEU A 307 -8.08 -6.62 12.98
C LEU A 307 -8.94 -6.85 14.22
N ALA A 308 -10.23 -6.59 14.17
CA ALA A 308 -11.15 -6.71 15.31
C ALA A 308 -11.64 -8.14 15.56
N THR A 309 -11.16 -9.15 14.82
CA THR A 309 -11.61 -10.54 14.95
C THR A 309 -10.48 -11.46 15.37
N ASP A 310 -10.66 -12.24 16.42
CA ASP A 310 -9.69 -13.23 16.87
C ASP A 310 -9.61 -14.40 15.86
N GLU A 311 -10.73 -14.77 15.26
CA GLU A 311 -10.83 -15.76 14.17
C GLU A 311 -9.92 -15.40 12.96
N ALA A 312 -9.87 -14.11 12.57
CA ALA A 312 -8.95 -13.67 11.54
C ALA A 312 -7.47 -13.73 11.97
N ALA A 313 -7.18 -13.82 13.28
CA ALA A 313 -5.83 -14.02 13.76
C ALA A 313 -5.36 -15.46 13.55
N GLU A 314 -6.16 -16.41 13.96
CA GLU A 314 -5.91 -17.85 13.80
C GLU A 314 -5.83 -18.22 12.31
N ASP A 315 -6.77 -17.70 11.51
CA ASP A 315 -6.75 -17.88 10.06
C ASP A 315 -5.49 -17.28 9.43
N ALA A 316 -5.05 -16.11 9.89
CA ALA A 316 -3.83 -15.49 9.38
C ALA A 316 -2.58 -16.29 9.72
N GLU A 317 -2.50 -16.92 10.88
CA GLU A 317 -1.42 -17.84 11.23
C GLU A 317 -1.41 -19.05 10.30
N LEU A 318 -2.56 -19.71 10.12
CA LEU A 318 -2.70 -20.84 9.19
C LEU A 318 -2.32 -20.45 7.76
N ILE A 319 -2.89 -19.37 7.26
CA ILE A 319 -2.60 -18.87 5.92
C ILE A 319 -1.11 -18.50 5.77
N SER A 320 -0.47 -17.94 6.81
CA SER A 320 0.94 -17.56 6.75
C SER A 320 1.87 -18.76 6.55
N VAL A 321 1.48 -19.93 6.99
CA VAL A 321 2.24 -21.19 6.78
C VAL A 321 2.06 -21.71 5.36
N LEU A 322 0.88 -21.49 4.77
CA LEU A 322 0.54 -21.93 3.41
C LEU A 322 1.00 -20.97 2.33
N LEU A 323 1.33 -19.72 2.69
CA LEU A 323 1.78 -18.72 1.73
C LEU A 323 3.14 -19.10 1.15
N ALA A 324 3.18 -19.23 -0.18
CA ALA A 324 4.40 -19.24 -0.94
C ALA A 324 4.75 -17.81 -1.44
N TRP A 325 6.01 -17.60 -1.84
CA TRP A 325 6.46 -16.35 -2.46
C TRP A 325 5.97 -16.29 -3.91
N GLU A 326 4.68 -16.07 -4.09
CA GLU A 326 4.04 -16.03 -5.39
C GLU A 326 3.80 -14.59 -5.85
N PRO A 327 3.96 -14.30 -7.14
CA PRO A 327 3.64 -12.99 -7.72
C PRO A 327 2.14 -12.69 -7.65
N ARG A 328 1.32 -13.74 -7.61
CA ARG A 328 -0.14 -13.68 -7.51
C ARG A 328 -0.66 -14.79 -6.62
N ILE A 329 -1.28 -14.40 -5.52
CA ILE A 329 -1.93 -15.33 -4.58
C ILE A 329 -3.37 -15.60 -5.06
N ASP A 330 -3.68 -16.86 -5.38
CA ASP A 330 -5.04 -17.26 -5.68
C ASP A 330 -5.82 -17.54 -4.39
N VAL A 331 -6.86 -16.74 -4.16
CA VAL A 331 -7.69 -16.85 -2.96
C VAL A 331 -8.50 -18.16 -2.93
N THR A 332 -8.87 -18.68 -4.11
CA THR A 332 -9.66 -19.90 -4.21
C THR A 332 -8.82 -21.13 -3.88
N ASP A 333 -7.62 -21.20 -4.44
CA ASP A 333 -6.68 -22.29 -4.18
C ASP A 333 -6.24 -22.28 -2.70
N LEU A 334 -5.97 -21.10 -2.17
CA LEU A 334 -5.60 -20.92 -0.76
C LEU A 334 -6.74 -21.28 0.20
N ALA A 335 -7.99 -20.99 -0.18
CA ALA A 335 -9.18 -21.37 0.57
C ALA A 335 -9.36 -22.90 0.62
N ALA A 336 -9.17 -23.56 -0.52
CA ALA A 336 -9.22 -25.02 -0.61
C ALA A 336 -8.11 -25.68 0.23
N ALA A 337 -6.87 -25.18 0.14
CA ALA A 337 -5.74 -25.70 0.89
C ALA A 337 -5.89 -25.50 2.41
N ALA A 338 -6.48 -24.38 2.84
CA ALA A 338 -6.69 -24.07 4.25
C ALA A 338 -7.97 -24.69 4.85
N GLY A 339 -8.88 -25.20 4.03
CA GLY A 339 -10.21 -25.62 4.48
C GLY A 339 -11.08 -24.43 4.95
N LEU A 340 -10.85 -23.24 4.43
CA LEU A 340 -11.54 -22.01 4.80
C LEU A 340 -12.43 -21.50 3.67
N THR A 341 -13.37 -20.61 4.01
CA THR A 341 -14.11 -19.89 2.95
C THR A 341 -13.23 -18.78 2.34
N ALA A 342 -13.50 -18.41 1.09
CA ALA A 342 -12.79 -17.32 0.42
C ALA A 342 -12.89 -15.97 1.17
N GLU A 343 -13.98 -15.74 1.92
CA GLU A 343 -14.17 -14.57 2.77
C GLU A 343 -13.21 -14.58 3.96
N ARG A 344 -13.07 -15.70 4.65
CA ARG A 344 -12.11 -15.88 5.76
C ARG A 344 -10.68 -15.71 5.27
N VAL A 345 -10.33 -16.31 4.13
CA VAL A 345 -9.00 -16.12 3.50
C VAL A 345 -8.74 -14.64 3.20
N ARG A 346 -9.71 -13.90 2.63
CA ARG A 346 -9.54 -12.47 2.39
C ARG A 346 -9.32 -11.69 3.70
N ALA A 347 -10.07 -12.00 4.76
CA ALA A 347 -9.88 -11.37 6.07
C ALA A 347 -8.49 -11.67 6.65
N ALA A 348 -8.01 -12.90 6.51
CA ALA A 348 -6.66 -13.30 6.91
C ALA A 348 -5.58 -12.55 6.08
N LEU A 349 -5.75 -12.45 4.76
CA LEU A 349 -4.83 -11.69 3.90
C LEU A 349 -4.81 -10.20 4.22
N VAL A 350 -5.95 -9.59 4.58
CA VAL A 350 -6.00 -8.21 5.10
C VAL A 350 -5.16 -8.10 6.37
N ARG A 351 -5.29 -9.05 7.29
CA ARG A 351 -4.51 -9.07 8.53
C ARG A 351 -3.01 -9.27 8.25
N LEU A 352 -2.64 -10.20 7.38
CA LEU A 352 -1.25 -10.39 6.95
C LEU A 352 -0.68 -9.15 6.26
N GLY A 353 -1.50 -8.43 5.53
CA GLY A 353 -1.12 -7.14 4.96
C GLY A 353 -0.84 -6.07 6.01
N THR A 354 -1.53 -6.09 7.15
CA THR A 354 -1.22 -5.18 8.27
C THR A 354 0.13 -5.47 8.90
N SER A 355 0.58 -6.72 8.83
CA SER A 355 1.92 -7.13 9.24
C SER A 355 2.96 -7.03 8.12
N GLY A 356 2.57 -6.51 6.94
CA GLY A 356 3.45 -6.30 5.80
C GLY A 356 3.81 -7.55 5.01
N ARG A 357 3.14 -8.68 5.26
CA ARG A 357 3.43 -9.97 4.60
C ARG A 357 2.83 -10.13 3.21
N VAL A 358 1.83 -9.33 2.89
CA VAL A 358 1.22 -9.30 1.56
C VAL A 358 0.99 -7.87 1.09
N GLY A 359 0.98 -7.67 -0.22
CA GLY A 359 0.53 -6.47 -0.90
C GLY A 359 -0.64 -6.80 -1.82
N TYR A 360 -1.23 -5.78 -2.47
CA TYR A 360 -2.33 -5.96 -3.43
C TYR A 360 -2.00 -5.31 -4.77
N ASP A 361 -2.17 -6.06 -5.84
CA ASP A 361 -2.00 -5.59 -7.22
C ASP A 361 -3.37 -5.28 -7.83
N THR A 362 -3.67 -3.99 -7.97
CA THR A 362 -4.95 -3.52 -8.50
C THR A 362 -5.17 -3.93 -9.95
N ALA A 363 -4.11 -3.98 -10.76
CA ALA A 363 -4.22 -4.35 -12.17
C ALA A 363 -4.52 -5.84 -12.37
N GLU A 364 -4.05 -6.68 -11.47
CA GLU A 364 -4.29 -8.13 -11.49
C GLU A 364 -5.43 -8.55 -10.57
N ALA A 365 -6.00 -7.60 -9.81
CA ALA A 365 -7.03 -7.83 -8.80
C ALA A 365 -6.65 -8.97 -7.83
N ALA A 366 -5.37 -9.05 -7.45
CA ALA A 366 -4.81 -10.15 -6.68
C ALA A 366 -3.84 -9.68 -5.60
N TYR A 367 -3.76 -10.44 -4.53
CA TYR A 367 -2.70 -10.29 -3.53
C TYR A 367 -1.39 -10.88 -4.06
N PHE A 368 -0.26 -10.38 -3.52
CA PHE A 368 1.07 -10.94 -3.78
C PHE A 368 1.85 -11.04 -2.47
N HIS A 369 2.75 -12.01 -2.38
CA HIS A 369 3.59 -12.15 -1.21
C HIS A 369 4.64 -11.04 -1.16
N ARG A 370 4.82 -10.47 0.02
CA ARG A 370 5.83 -9.48 0.35
C ARG A 370 6.05 -9.49 1.86
N GLU A 371 7.29 -9.50 2.29
CA GLU A 371 7.59 -9.32 3.71
C GLU A 371 8.33 -8.01 3.93
N LEU A 372 7.67 -7.03 4.52
CA LEU A 372 8.34 -5.81 4.91
C LEU A 372 9.32 -6.10 6.05
N PRO A 373 10.50 -5.44 6.06
CA PRO A 373 11.51 -5.67 7.08
C PRO A 373 11.13 -5.00 8.41
N TYR A 374 10.07 -5.47 9.08
CA TYR A 374 9.65 -4.96 10.37
C TYR A 374 8.84 -5.97 11.19
N ASP A 375 8.72 -5.69 12.48
CA ASP A 375 8.06 -6.52 13.47
C ASP A 375 6.53 -6.36 13.48
N ALA A 376 5.81 -7.49 13.35
CA ALA A 376 4.35 -7.54 13.30
C ALA A 376 3.65 -7.07 14.59
N GLU A 377 4.27 -7.20 15.77
CA GLU A 377 3.68 -6.74 17.04
C GLU A 377 3.43 -5.23 17.10
N ARG A 378 4.04 -4.48 16.18
CA ARG A 378 3.85 -3.02 16.09
C ARG A 378 2.52 -2.60 15.53
N VAL A 379 1.83 -3.44 14.74
CA VAL A 379 0.56 -3.09 14.09
C VAL A 379 -0.48 -2.60 15.08
N GLU A 380 -0.63 -3.27 16.21
CA GLU A 380 -1.60 -2.88 17.23
C GLU A 380 -1.22 -1.59 17.93
N ARG A 381 0.07 -1.39 18.19
CA ARG A 381 0.58 -0.16 18.81
C ARG A 381 0.29 1.08 17.96
N HIS A 382 0.20 0.90 16.64
CA HIS A 382 -0.03 2.00 15.70
C HIS A 382 -1.50 2.26 15.36
N ASN A 383 -2.43 1.43 15.90
CA ASN A 383 -3.87 1.63 15.74
C ASN A 383 -4.53 2.07 17.06
N PRO A 384 -4.51 3.37 17.41
CA PRO A 384 -5.02 3.84 18.71
C PRO A 384 -6.49 3.49 18.95
N ARG A 385 -7.31 3.46 17.89
CA ARG A 385 -8.72 3.08 18.00
C ARG A 385 -8.90 1.61 18.36
N LEU A 386 -8.11 0.73 17.75
CA LEU A 386 -8.11 -0.71 18.06
C LEU A 386 -7.68 -0.96 19.50
N ARG A 387 -6.57 -0.37 19.90
CA ARG A 387 -6.07 -0.47 21.29
C ARG A 387 -7.10 0.05 22.30
N SER A 388 -7.75 1.19 22.02
CA SER A 388 -8.80 1.71 22.89
C SER A 388 -10.04 0.81 22.92
N ALA A 389 -10.39 0.16 21.80
CA ALA A 389 -11.49 -0.78 21.76
C ALA A 389 -11.19 -2.03 22.60
N ARG A 390 -9.98 -2.60 22.50
CA ARG A 390 -9.56 -3.74 23.33
C ARG A 390 -9.52 -3.40 24.82
N ALA A 391 -9.07 -2.19 25.17
CA ALA A 391 -9.12 -1.73 26.56
C ALA A 391 -10.55 -1.66 27.09
N LEU A 392 -11.51 -1.20 26.30
CA LEU A 392 -12.94 -1.18 26.66
C LEU A 392 -13.50 -2.61 26.85
N VAL A 393 -13.11 -3.56 25.99
CA VAL A 393 -13.50 -4.96 26.12
C VAL A 393 -12.89 -5.58 27.39
N ALA A 394 -11.59 -5.39 27.62
CA ALA A 394 -10.89 -5.89 28.80
C ALA A 394 -11.44 -5.31 30.12
N ALA A 395 -11.91 -4.07 30.09
CA ALA A 395 -12.56 -3.42 31.24
C ALA A 395 -14.03 -3.88 31.46
N GLY A 396 -14.57 -4.79 30.63
CA GLY A 396 -15.96 -5.20 30.70
C GLY A 396 -16.97 -4.08 30.40
N ALA A 397 -16.53 -3.03 29.74
CA ALA A 397 -17.32 -1.81 29.49
C ALA A 397 -18.37 -1.96 28.38
N VAL A 398 -18.49 -3.15 27.77
CA VAL A 398 -19.38 -3.42 26.63
C VAL A 398 -20.52 -4.32 27.04
N THR A 399 -21.73 -3.88 26.83
CA THR A 399 -22.94 -4.69 27.03
C THR A 399 -23.62 -4.91 25.67
N PRO A 400 -23.55 -6.13 25.09
CA PRO A 400 -24.25 -6.44 23.84
C PRO A 400 -25.78 -6.31 24.00
N ASP A 401 -26.46 -5.83 22.95
CA ASP A 401 -27.91 -5.72 22.90
C ASP A 401 -28.39 -6.05 21.46
N GLY A 402 -28.91 -7.25 21.27
CA GLY A 402 -29.40 -7.72 19.97
C GLY A 402 -28.37 -7.53 18.85
N ALA A 403 -28.70 -6.70 17.85
CA ALA A 403 -27.80 -6.38 16.75
C ALA A 403 -26.79 -5.27 17.05
N GLY A 404 -26.76 -4.72 18.28
CA GLY A 404 -25.87 -3.63 18.68
C GLY A 404 -25.27 -3.83 20.06
N GLY A 405 -25.21 -2.75 20.83
CA GLY A 405 -24.78 -2.75 22.22
C GLY A 405 -24.53 -1.36 22.76
N THR A 406 -24.23 -1.30 24.05
CA THR A 406 -23.81 -0.08 24.76
C THR A 406 -22.38 -0.21 25.22
N VAL A 407 -21.69 0.91 25.27
CA VAL A 407 -20.31 1.00 25.77
C VAL A 407 -20.24 2.14 26.78
N THR A 408 -19.86 1.80 28.00
CA THR A 408 -19.67 2.77 29.07
C THR A 408 -18.21 3.28 29.03
N ALA A 409 -18.01 4.57 28.82
CA ALA A 409 -16.69 5.19 28.84
C ALA A 409 -16.22 5.41 30.28
N GLU A 410 -14.93 5.66 30.47
CA GLU A 410 -14.30 5.90 31.78
C GLU A 410 -14.94 7.07 32.58
N ASP A 411 -15.49 8.05 31.86
CA ASP A 411 -16.19 9.21 32.42
C ASP A 411 -17.67 8.94 32.74
N GLY A 412 -18.12 7.68 32.62
CA GLY A 412 -19.49 7.24 32.88
C GLY A 412 -20.47 7.50 31.73
N HIS A 413 -20.03 8.13 30.63
CA HIS A 413 -20.90 8.32 29.47
C HIS A 413 -21.19 6.99 28.77
N VAL A 414 -22.46 6.75 28.44
CA VAL A 414 -22.90 5.56 27.72
C VAL A 414 -23.09 5.87 26.25
N HIS A 415 -22.32 5.21 25.41
CA HIS A 415 -22.42 5.27 23.96
C HIS A 415 -23.24 4.10 23.42
N ARG A 416 -24.25 4.40 22.62
CA ARG A 416 -25.07 3.37 21.97
C ARG A 416 -24.53 3.07 20.58
N VAL A 417 -24.28 1.80 20.32
CA VAL A 417 -23.91 1.26 19.01
C VAL A 417 -25.09 0.49 18.45
N ARG A 418 -25.45 0.76 17.19
CA ARG A 418 -26.53 0.08 16.45
C ARG A 418 -25.97 -0.53 15.19
N ASP A 419 -26.48 -1.69 14.83
CA ASP A 419 -26.19 -2.36 13.56
C ASP A 419 -27.41 -2.19 12.64
N GLU A 420 -27.19 -1.52 11.54
CA GLU A 420 -28.20 -1.33 10.50
C GLU A 420 -27.70 -2.02 9.23
N ALA A 421 -28.18 -3.23 8.97
CA ALA A 421 -27.81 -4.06 7.82
C ALA A 421 -26.28 -4.28 7.67
N GLY A 422 -25.58 -4.59 8.78
CA GLY A 422 -24.15 -4.82 8.82
C GLY A 422 -23.28 -3.56 8.97
N VAL A 423 -23.89 -2.38 8.96
CA VAL A 423 -23.21 -1.11 9.19
C VAL A 423 -23.41 -0.66 10.64
N LEU A 424 -22.32 -0.64 11.42
CA LEU A 424 -22.38 -0.18 12.79
C LEU A 424 -22.36 1.36 12.86
N SER A 425 -23.39 1.94 13.45
CA SER A 425 -23.45 3.35 13.81
C SER A 425 -23.20 3.54 15.31
N CYS A 426 -22.82 4.75 15.75
CA CYS A 426 -22.54 5.05 17.14
C CYS A 426 -22.94 6.48 17.52
N SER A 427 -23.40 6.68 18.75
CA SER A 427 -23.75 8.00 19.30
C SER A 427 -22.54 8.89 19.66
N CYS A 428 -21.31 8.46 19.48
CA CYS A 428 -20.11 9.22 19.84
C CYS A 428 -19.77 10.34 18.85
N LEU A 429 -18.98 11.32 19.31
CA LEU A 429 -18.54 12.46 18.49
C LEU A 429 -17.75 12.04 17.24
N TRP A 430 -16.96 10.96 17.33
CA TRP A 430 -16.25 10.43 16.18
C TRP A 430 -17.23 10.01 15.08
N TRP A 431 -18.27 9.26 15.44
CA TRP A 431 -19.29 8.82 14.49
C TRP A 431 -20.09 10.00 13.93
N ALA A 432 -20.50 10.92 14.82
CA ALA A 432 -21.21 12.13 14.39
C ALA A 432 -20.44 12.94 13.35
N ARG A 433 -19.09 12.99 13.50
CA ARG A 433 -18.22 13.74 12.60
C ARG A 433 -17.93 13.02 11.29
N TYR A 434 -17.75 11.70 11.31
CA TYR A 434 -17.23 10.96 10.15
C TYR A 434 -18.23 9.99 9.53
N ARG A 435 -19.30 9.64 10.21
CA ARG A 435 -20.41 8.77 9.74
C ARG A 435 -19.95 7.52 9.01
N GLY A 436 -18.93 6.84 9.52
CA GLY A 436 -18.35 5.65 8.92
C GLY A 436 -17.33 5.92 7.79
N GLY A 437 -17.25 7.13 7.23
CA GLY A 437 -16.28 7.46 6.16
C GLY A 437 -14.81 7.40 6.55
N ARG A 438 -14.52 7.07 7.83
CA ARG A 438 -13.17 6.81 8.34
C ARG A 438 -13.11 5.51 9.15
N GLY A 439 -13.95 4.56 8.77
CA GLY A 439 -14.12 3.30 9.47
C GLY A 439 -14.76 3.45 10.85
N PRO A 440 -14.88 2.32 11.59
CA PRO A 440 -15.57 2.28 12.87
C PRO A 440 -14.84 3.09 13.94
N CYS A 441 -15.61 3.64 14.89
CA CYS A 441 -15.06 4.22 16.11
C CYS A 441 -14.64 3.11 17.10
N LYS A 442 -13.91 3.48 18.16
CA LYS A 442 -13.50 2.52 19.21
C LYS A 442 -14.67 1.77 19.85
N HIS A 443 -15.84 2.41 19.98
CA HIS A 443 -17.02 1.79 20.59
C HIS A 443 -17.68 0.77 19.67
N ALA A 444 -17.80 1.08 18.37
CA ALA A 444 -18.29 0.14 17.37
C ALA A 444 -17.37 -1.09 17.25
N LEU A 445 -16.05 -0.88 17.27
CA LEU A 445 -15.05 -1.96 17.30
C LEU A 445 -15.22 -2.84 18.55
N ALA A 446 -15.34 -2.24 19.72
CA ALA A 446 -15.49 -2.96 20.98
C ALA A 446 -16.76 -3.83 21.01
N VAL A 447 -17.90 -3.29 20.56
CA VAL A 447 -19.16 -4.06 20.43
C VAL A 447 -19.00 -5.22 19.44
N ARG A 448 -18.32 -4.98 18.29
CA ARG A 448 -18.07 -6.03 17.31
C ARG A 448 -17.22 -7.17 17.85
N MET A 449 -16.16 -6.84 18.60
CA MET A 449 -15.29 -7.83 19.26
C MET A 449 -16.09 -8.73 20.21
N VAL A 450 -16.87 -8.15 21.14
CA VAL A 450 -17.64 -8.91 22.13
C VAL A 450 -18.72 -9.77 21.45
N ARG A 451 -19.41 -9.23 20.43
CA ARG A 451 -20.45 -10.00 19.73
C ARG A 451 -19.91 -11.22 18.99
N ARG A 452 -18.73 -11.09 18.41
CA ARG A 452 -18.08 -12.20 17.70
C ARG A 452 -17.54 -13.24 18.65
N GLY A 453 -16.91 -12.86 19.75
CA GLY A 453 -16.51 -13.80 20.81
C GLY A 453 -17.69 -14.61 21.32
N ALA A 454 -18.83 -13.97 21.63
CA ALA A 454 -20.05 -14.65 22.05
C ALA A 454 -20.72 -15.53 20.97
N ALA A 455 -20.43 -15.28 19.69
CA ALA A 455 -20.92 -16.13 18.59
C ALA A 455 -20.06 -17.40 18.45
N VAL A 456 -18.75 -17.30 18.63
CA VAL A 456 -17.81 -18.44 18.63
C VAL A 456 -18.13 -19.37 19.80
N GLU A 457 -18.30 -18.87 21.01
CA GLU A 457 -18.67 -19.67 22.18
C GLU A 457 -19.97 -20.45 21.98
N ARG A 458 -20.99 -19.83 21.35
CA ARG A 458 -22.26 -20.51 21.02
C ARG A 458 -22.12 -21.57 19.94
N GLY A 459 -21.24 -21.32 18.95
CA GLY A 459 -20.92 -22.29 17.90
C GLY A 459 -20.23 -23.53 18.44
N MET A 460 -19.28 -23.37 19.35
CA MET A 460 -18.58 -24.48 20.01
C MET A 460 -19.49 -25.25 20.92
N ALA A 461 -20.37 -24.61 21.72
CA ALA A 461 -21.33 -25.25 22.56
C ALA A 461 -22.39 -26.08 21.79
N GLY A 462 -22.63 -25.74 20.52
CA GLY A 462 -23.55 -26.50 19.65
C GLY A 462 -22.96 -27.78 19.07
N ILE A 463 -21.64 -27.92 19.03
CA ILE A 463 -20.93 -29.09 18.51
C ILE A 463 -20.81 -30.20 19.58
N ASP A 464 -20.69 -29.83 20.83
CA ASP A 464 -20.62 -30.80 21.97
C ASP A 464 -21.98 -31.40 22.36
N GLY A 465 -23.09 -30.85 21.89
CA GLY A 465 -24.45 -31.34 22.17
C GLY A 465 -24.97 -32.43 21.23
N GLY A 466 -24.21 -32.86 20.24
CA GLY A 466 -24.64 -33.77 19.15
C GLY A 466 -24.17 -35.23 19.25
N VAL A 467 -23.51 -35.64 20.35
CA VAL A 467 -23.12 -37.04 20.58
C VAL A 467 -23.81 -37.54 21.83
N ARG A 468 -25.02 -37.97 21.69
CA ARG A 468 -25.70 -38.95 22.56
C ARG A 468 -26.57 -39.87 21.72
#